data_0d78bd728c069a8e105cc478615c30aa
#
_entry.id   0d78bd728c069a8e105cc478615c30aa
#
_cell.length_a   1.000
_cell.length_b   1.000
_cell.length_c   1.000
_cell.angle_alpha   90.00
_cell.angle_beta   90.00
_cell.angle_gamma   90.00
#
_symmetry.space_group_name_H-M   'P 1'
#
loop_
_entity.id
_entity.type
_entity.pdbx_description
1 polymer ?
#
loop_
_entity_poly.entity_id
_entity_poly.type
_entity_poly.pdbx_seq_one_letter_code
_entity_poly.pdbx_strand_id
1 'polypeptide(L)'
;MPKSKVCALLITLFVLAGIDTACGQSQVDSVHSLTTPPPVVREFRGVWVASVENIDWPSQPGLSTQEQKDELLGILDRAVALRLNAVILQVRPAADALYASPYEPWSEYLTGRMGRAPSPWYDPLDFAVTEAHRRGLELHAWFNPYRARHPSSKSPPSPNHISVTNPELVKRYGSMLWMDPGEPAVRERTIQVVLDVVQRYDIDGVHIDDYFYPYKEKDRRGRTIEFPDGSSWRTYVRSGGSLSRDDWRRANVDSLIHQVYVRIKATKPWVKFGISPFGVWRPGNPPQIGGFDSFAELYGDSRKWLLNGWADYFTPQLYWPTFREDLSYPVLLQWWVEQNAKGRHIWPGNYLDKVTGTPTGWPAEELLNQIALTRAQRGATGNVYFSMRSFMFGRDNLPEKLVAGPYASKALIPASPWLDSVPPLSPIVRVGRDTASGATLVSLEPQGAEATWLWLIRARVGTGWTTEIFPGYLRFLRIPRAAGAAPADEIAVSAVDRSGNESAPALLALPPS
;
A
#
# COMPACT_ATOMS: atom_id res chain seq x y z
N MET A 1 -37.68 -63.91 -28.68
CA MET A 1 -37.28 -65.10 -29.41
C MET A 1 -35.97 -64.95 -30.08
N PRO A 2 -35.18 -65.96 -30.16
CA PRO A 2 -34.36 -66.65 -29.15
C PRO A 2 -32.87 -66.62 -29.62
N LYS A 3 -31.87 -66.97 -28.94
CA LYS A 3 -31.44 -68.26 -28.39
C LYS A 3 -30.12 -68.12 -27.69
N SER A 4 -30.06 -68.65 -26.52
CA SER A 4 -28.96 -69.20 -25.77
C SER A 4 -27.92 -70.00 -26.59
N LYS A 5 -26.68 -70.02 -26.14
CA LYS A 5 -25.88 -71.23 -25.96
C LYS A 5 -24.78 -71.09 -24.92
N VAL A 6 -24.82 -72.02 -24.01
CA VAL A 6 -23.86 -72.41 -22.98
C VAL A 6 -22.84 -73.36 -23.61
N CYS A 7 -21.58 -73.32 -23.16
CA CYS A 7 -20.64 -74.45 -23.02
C CYS A 7 -19.38 -73.93 -22.36
N ALA A 8 -19.03 -74.26 -21.20
CA ALA A 8 -18.63 -75.55 -20.59
C ALA A 8 -17.08 -75.54 -20.37
N LEU A 9 -16.76 -75.56 -19.14
CA LEU A 9 -15.65 -75.97 -18.29
C LEU A 9 -14.59 -76.86 -18.95
N LEU A 10 -13.35 -76.55 -18.73
CA LEU A 10 -12.24 -77.54 -18.62
C LEU A 10 -11.22 -77.09 -17.58
N ILE A 11 -11.16 -77.85 -16.49
CA ILE A 11 -10.20 -77.84 -15.43
C ILE A 11 -8.96 -78.63 -15.87
N THR A 12 -7.78 -78.05 -15.77
CA THR A 12 -6.55 -78.82 -15.82
C THR A 12 -5.65 -78.44 -14.61
N LEU A 13 -5.56 -79.39 -13.70
CA LEU A 13 -4.60 -79.40 -12.59
C LEU A 13 -3.18 -79.63 -13.13
N PHE A 14 -2.20 -78.86 -12.73
CA PHE A 14 -0.79 -79.24 -12.69
C PHE A 14 -0.18 -78.94 -11.34
N VAL A 15 0.56 -79.93 -10.84
CA VAL A 15 1.12 -80.05 -9.53
C VAL A 15 2.54 -79.49 -9.50
N LEU A 16 2.86 -78.73 -8.46
CA LEU A 16 4.10 -78.56 -7.73
C LEU A 16 5.47 -78.72 -8.41
N ALA A 17 6.25 -77.65 -8.39
CA ALA A 17 7.66 -77.71 -8.04
C ALA A 17 8.06 -76.45 -7.27
N GLY A 18 8.53 -76.58 -6.04
CA GLY A 18 8.97 -75.52 -5.19
C GLY A 18 10.28 -74.90 -5.70
N ILE A 19 10.37 -73.58 -5.60
CA ILE A 19 11.62 -72.83 -5.61
C ILE A 19 11.55 -71.86 -4.45
N ASP A 20 12.40 -72.04 -3.45
CA ASP A 20 12.72 -71.09 -2.40
C ASP A 20 13.25 -69.80 -3.09
N THR A 21 12.51 -68.72 -3.02
CA THR A 21 13.01 -67.41 -3.34
C THR A 21 13.03 -66.57 -2.06
N ALA A 22 14.20 -66.15 -1.70
CA ALA A 22 14.54 -65.27 -0.60
C ALA A 22 13.56 -64.08 -0.51
N CYS A 23 12.96 -63.94 0.65
CA CYS A 23 12.21 -62.76 1.05
C CYS A 23 13.12 -61.55 1.05
N GLY A 24 13.19 -60.84 -0.07
CA GLY A 24 13.75 -59.49 -0.06
C GLY A 24 12.78 -58.60 0.72
N GLN A 25 13.20 -58.18 1.89
CA GLN A 25 12.54 -57.08 2.61
C GLN A 25 12.49 -55.88 1.69
N SER A 26 11.32 -55.60 1.11
CA SER A 26 11.03 -54.30 0.55
C SER A 26 11.12 -53.28 1.71
N GLN A 27 12.16 -52.47 1.69
CA GLN A 27 12.17 -51.24 2.47
C GLN A 27 10.85 -50.51 2.16
N VAL A 28 10.00 -50.45 3.14
CA VAL A 28 8.88 -49.51 3.14
C VAL A 28 9.56 -48.15 3.22
N ASP A 29 9.69 -47.48 2.07
CA ASP A 29 10.00 -46.07 2.02
C ASP A 29 9.03 -45.38 2.96
N SER A 30 9.56 -44.89 4.07
CA SER A 30 8.80 -44.07 5.02
C SER A 30 8.27 -42.88 4.24
N VAL A 31 6.97 -42.90 3.89
CA VAL A 31 6.27 -41.76 3.34
C VAL A 31 6.42 -40.63 4.35
N HIS A 32 7.39 -39.76 4.13
CA HIS A 32 7.53 -38.56 4.92
C HIS A 32 6.25 -37.73 4.71
N SER A 33 5.39 -37.73 5.72
CA SER A 33 4.24 -36.85 5.73
C SER A 33 4.74 -35.41 5.71
N LEU A 34 4.47 -34.70 4.60
CA LEU A 34 4.84 -33.30 4.46
C LEU A 34 4.13 -32.44 5.51
N THR A 35 4.86 -31.54 6.13
CA THR A 35 4.37 -30.72 7.23
C THR A 35 3.69 -29.46 6.70
N THR A 36 2.48 -29.17 7.19
CA THR A 36 1.80 -27.89 6.86
C THR A 36 2.58 -26.72 7.46
N PRO A 37 3.01 -25.75 6.65
CA PRO A 37 3.73 -24.59 7.16
C PRO A 37 2.81 -23.71 8.03
N PRO A 38 3.38 -22.98 9.01
CA PRO A 38 2.61 -22.02 9.81
C PRO A 38 2.06 -20.89 8.96
N PRO A 39 0.97 -20.21 9.38
CA PRO A 39 0.46 -19.04 8.69
C PRO A 39 1.53 -17.95 8.54
N VAL A 40 1.55 -17.26 7.41
CA VAL A 40 2.41 -16.10 7.20
C VAL A 40 1.86 -14.87 7.94
N VAL A 41 2.76 -14.01 8.40
CA VAL A 41 2.37 -12.69 8.95
C VAL A 41 1.71 -11.86 7.85
N ARG A 42 0.52 -11.31 8.14
CA ARG A 42 -0.21 -10.40 7.26
C ARG A 42 -0.30 -9.04 7.92
N GLU A 43 0.44 -8.08 7.37
CA GLU A 43 0.59 -6.74 7.93
C GLU A 43 0.96 -5.76 6.82
N PHE A 44 0.20 -4.68 6.67
CA PHE A 44 0.60 -3.60 5.78
C PHE A 44 1.75 -2.80 6.42
N ARG A 45 2.82 -2.62 5.69
CA ARG A 45 4.02 -1.89 6.10
C ARG A 45 4.34 -0.84 5.05
N GLY A 46 3.61 0.27 5.10
CA GLY A 46 3.71 1.31 4.10
C GLY A 46 4.58 2.48 4.54
N VAL A 47 5.10 3.23 3.57
CA VAL A 47 5.82 4.48 3.81
C VAL A 47 5.39 5.53 2.81
N TRP A 48 5.17 6.78 3.28
CA TRP A 48 4.97 7.92 2.40
C TRP A 48 6.29 8.45 1.86
N VAL A 49 6.27 8.79 0.57
CA VAL A 49 7.33 9.51 -0.14
C VAL A 49 6.73 10.80 -0.70
N ALA A 50 6.93 11.90 0.01
CA ALA A 50 6.37 13.21 -0.34
C ALA A 50 7.25 13.95 -1.31
N SER A 51 6.64 14.49 -2.38
CA SER A 51 7.34 15.33 -3.37
C SER A 51 7.18 16.82 -3.12
N VAL A 52 6.07 17.23 -2.48
CA VAL A 52 5.87 18.64 -2.10
C VAL A 52 7.05 19.12 -1.25
N GLU A 53 7.54 20.34 -1.53
CA GLU A 53 8.72 20.93 -0.84
C GLU A 53 10.00 20.07 -0.95
N ASN A 54 10.02 19.06 -1.80
CA ASN A 54 11.13 18.09 -1.87
C ASN A 54 11.43 17.44 -0.50
N ILE A 55 10.34 17.08 0.24
CA ILE A 55 10.49 16.46 1.57
C ILE A 55 11.27 15.16 1.48
N ASP A 56 10.86 14.25 0.57
CA ASP A 56 11.48 12.93 0.41
C ASP A 56 12.15 12.77 -0.95
N TRP A 57 11.37 12.95 -2.04
CA TRP A 57 11.84 12.72 -3.40
C TRP A 57 11.14 13.60 -4.45
N PRO A 58 11.91 14.17 -5.40
CA PRO A 58 13.38 14.26 -5.41
C PRO A 58 13.89 15.06 -4.20
N SER A 59 15.12 14.80 -3.74
CA SER A 59 15.69 15.48 -2.55
C SER A 59 15.82 16.98 -2.71
N GLN A 60 15.93 17.45 -3.97
CA GLN A 60 15.90 18.84 -4.39
C GLN A 60 15.42 18.97 -5.83
N PRO A 61 14.89 20.15 -6.22
CA PRO A 61 14.45 20.36 -7.59
C PRO A 61 15.65 20.50 -8.54
N GLY A 62 15.49 20.00 -9.77
CA GLY A 62 16.46 20.18 -10.84
C GLY A 62 17.63 19.20 -10.85
N LEU A 63 17.54 18.12 -10.11
CA LEU A 63 18.44 16.98 -10.27
C LEU A 63 18.40 16.45 -11.71
N SER A 64 19.51 15.90 -12.19
CA SER A 64 19.55 15.17 -13.46
C SER A 64 18.61 13.96 -13.43
N THR A 65 18.17 13.49 -14.60
CA THR A 65 17.35 12.28 -14.72
C THR A 65 18.00 11.07 -14.04
N GLN A 66 19.33 10.94 -14.10
CA GLN A 66 20.02 9.82 -13.47
C GLN A 66 19.98 9.94 -11.94
N GLU A 67 20.28 11.12 -11.38
CA GLU A 67 20.21 11.36 -9.94
C GLU A 67 18.80 11.12 -9.40
N GLN A 68 17.75 11.59 -10.11
CA GLN A 68 16.36 11.31 -9.71
C GLN A 68 16.06 9.81 -9.65
N LYS A 69 16.55 9.04 -10.65
CA LYS A 69 16.39 7.57 -10.68
C LYS A 69 17.18 6.90 -9.56
N ASP A 70 18.43 7.29 -9.36
CA ASP A 70 19.30 6.69 -8.34
C ASP A 70 18.76 6.93 -6.92
N GLU A 71 18.25 8.14 -6.64
CA GLU A 71 17.57 8.42 -5.37
C GLU A 71 16.33 7.53 -5.17
N LEU A 72 15.48 7.40 -6.20
CA LEU A 72 14.28 6.58 -6.10
C LEU A 72 14.60 5.10 -5.93
N LEU A 73 15.62 4.58 -6.64
CA LEU A 73 16.11 3.22 -6.42
C LEU A 73 16.60 3.02 -4.98
N GLY A 74 17.37 3.99 -4.45
CA GLY A 74 17.83 3.98 -3.05
C GLY A 74 16.67 3.94 -2.05
N ILE A 75 15.59 4.68 -2.30
CA ILE A 75 14.36 4.67 -1.50
C ILE A 75 13.70 3.29 -1.53
N LEU A 76 13.53 2.71 -2.72
CA LEU A 76 12.90 1.39 -2.88
C LEU A 76 13.75 0.28 -2.26
N ASP A 77 15.06 0.32 -2.43
CA ASP A 77 15.99 -0.63 -1.83
C ASP A 77 15.98 -0.54 -0.29
N ARG A 78 15.89 0.69 0.24
CA ARG A 78 15.74 0.90 1.68
C ARG A 78 14.42 0.34 2.21
N ALA A 79 13.31 0.52 1.47
CA ALA A 79 12.02 -0.05 1.83
C ALA A 79 12.09 -1.58 1.92
N VAL A 80 12.72 -2.24 0.95
CA VAL A 80 12.95 -3.70 0.97
C VAL A 80 13.82 -4.11 2.16
N ALA A 81 14.92 -3.39 2.41
CA ALA A 81 15.82 -3.69 3.53
C ALA A 81 15.11 -3.59 4.89
N LEU A 82 14.14 -2.68 5.01
CA LEU A 82 13.27 -2.52 6.18
C LEU A 82 12.09 -3.51 6.22
N ARG A 83 11.96 -4.39 5.22
CA ARG A 83 10.84 -5.32 5.07
C ARG A 83 9.48 -4.64 5.01
N LEU A 84 9.45 -3.42 4.47
CA LEU A 84 8.22 -2.76 4.05
C LEU A 84 7.67 -3.48 2.82
N ASN A 85 6.37 -3.33 2.55
CA ASN A 85 5.71 -3.98 1.42
C ASN A 85 4.91 -3.02 0.53
N ALA A 86 4.89 -1.72 0.86
CA ALA A 86 4.24 -0.70 0.04
C ALA A 86 4.94 0.67 0.15
N VAL A 87 4.91 1.41 -0.97
CA VAL A 87 5.33 2.81 -1.05
C VAL A 87 4.17 3.66 -1.54
N ILE A 88 3.89 4.75 -0.84
CA ILE A 88 2.85 5.73 -1.18
C ILE A 88 3.57 6.98 -1.70
N LEU A 89 3.69 7.08 -3.03
CA LEU A 89 4.45 8.14 -3.72
C LEU A 89 3.55 9.30 -4.11
N GLN A 90 3.88 10.52 -3.66
CA GLN A 90 3.15 11.72 -4.05
C GLN A 90 3.47 12.11 -5.50
N VAL A 91 2.49 11.90 -6.38
CA VAL A 91 2.61 12.14 -7.82
C VAL A 91 1.92 13.43 -8.28
N ARG A 92 1.05 14.01 -7.42
CA ARG A 92 0.30 15.24 -7.67
C ARG A 92 0.31 16.15 -6.43
N PRO A 93 1.35 16.96 -6.22
CA PRO A 93 1.45 17.83 -5.03
C PRO A 93 0.62 19.11 -5.10
N ALA A 94 0.44 19.75 -6.27
CA ALA A 94 -0.16 21.08 -6.38
C ALA A 94 -0.79 21.37 -7.77
N ALA A 95 -1.75 20.56 -8.22
CA ALA A 95 -2.34 20.59 -9.56
C ALA A 95 -1.27 20.55 -10.67
N ASP A 96 -0.22 19.82 -10.41
CA ASP A 96 0.92 19.53 -11.26
C ASP A 96 1.29 18.05 -11.13
N ALA A 97 2.15 17.53 -11.97
CA ALA A 97 2.39 16.10 -12.06
C ALA A 97 3.88 15.74 -12.03
N LEU A 98 4.21 14.63 -11.36
CA LEU A 98 5.49 13.95 -11.46
C LEU A 98 5.41 12.76 -12.44
N TYR A 99 4.64 12.91 -13.50
CA TYR A 99 4.46 11.94 -14.59
C TYR A 99 3.99 12.68 -15.84
N ALA A 100 4.00 12.02 -17.00
CA ALA A 100 3.56 12.62 -18.26
C ALA A 100 2.03 12.76 -18.30
N SER A 101 1.49 13.82 -17.68
CA SER A 101 0.06 14.10 -17.61
C SER A 101 -0.44 14.84 -18.85
N PRO A 102 -1.58 14.44 -19.46
CA PRO A 102 -2.26 15.22 -20.49
C PRO A 102 -3.07 16.39 -19.91
N TYR A 103 -3.30 16.41 -18.59
CA TYR A 103 -4.16 17.38 -17.92
C TYR A 103 -3.39 18.47 -17.19
N GLU A 104 -2.23 18.15 -16.62
CA GLU A 104 -1.52 19.03 -15.69
C GLU A 104 -0.05 19.19 -16.09
N PRO A 105 0.59 20.35 -15.79
CA PRO A 105 1.99 20.56 -16.11
C PRO A 105 2.91 19.70 -15.25
N TRP A 106 4.13 19.47 -15.74
CA TRP A 106 5.20 18.92 -14.93
C TRP A 106 5.44 19.75 -13.67
N SER A 107 5.63 19.08 -12.54
CA SER A 107 5.87 19.74 -11.26
C SER A 107 7.21 20.45 -11.21
N GLU A 108 7.24 21.63 -10.59
CA GLU A 108 8.49 22.33 -10.32
C GLU A 108 9.40 21.60 -9.32
N TYR A 109 8.82 20.78 -8.44
CA TYR A 109 9.59 19.99 -7.48
C TYR A 109 10.46 18.93 -8.18
N LEU A 110 10.12 18.54 -9.41
CA LEU A 110 10.92 17.60 -10.19
C LEU A 110 12.11 18.28 -10.89
N THR A 111 11.85 19.38 -11.61
CA THR A 111 12.83 19.96 -12.53
C THR A 111 13.24 21.39 -12.18
N GLY A 112 12.73 21.96 -11.08
CA GLY A 112 12.94 23.35 -10.68
C GLY A 112 12.11 24.38 -11.46
N ARG A 113 11.34 23.94 -12.47
CA ARG A 113 10.45 24.80 -13.25
C ARG A 113 9.19 24.07 -13.64
N MET A 114 8.04 24.63 -13.26
CA MET A 114 6.74 24.06 -13.64
C MET A 114 6.58 24.02 -15.17
N GLY A 115 6.06 22.90 -15.68
CA GLY A 115 5.86 22.65 -17.10
C GLY A 115 7.08 22.12 -17.84
N ARG A 116 8.26 22.04 -17.21
CA ARG A 116 9.47 21.48 -17.83
C ARG A 116 9.59 19.99 -17.51
N ALA A 117 9.61 19.16 -18.55
CA ALA A 117 9.86 17.73 -18.43
C ALA A 117 11.32 17.43 -18.01
N PRO A 118 11.59 16.25 -17.41
CA PRO A 118 12.96 15.77 -17.20
C PRO A 118 13.75 15.67 -18.50
N SER A 119 15.06 15.88 -18.42
CA SER A 119 15.97 15.76 -19.58
C SER A 119 17.28 15.10 -19.16
N PRO A 120 17.66 13.94 -19.76
CA PRO A 120 16.90 13.14 -20.73
C PRO A 120 15.50 12.76 -20.25
N TRP A 121 14.55 12.67 -21.19
CA TRP A 121 13.16 12.36 -20.86
C TRP A 121 12.99 10.97 -20.25
N TYR A 122 12.18 10.85 -19.23
CA TYR A 122 11.62 9.62 -18.69
C TYR A 122 10.28 9.93 -18.00
N ASP A 123 9.47 8.92 -17.75
CA ASP A 123 8.28 9.06 -16.92
C ASP A 123 8.59 8.55 -15.50
N PRO A 124 8.63 9.46 -14.50
CA PRO A 124 8.94 9.09 -13.12
C PRO A 124 7.97 8.09 -12.50
N LEU A 125 6.67 8.17 -12.81
CA LEU A 125 5.68 7.25 -12.24
C LEU A 125 5.80 5.84 -12.85
N ASP A 126 5.97 5.74 -14.17
CA ASP A 126 6.20 4.46 -14.84
C ASP A 126 7.47 3.77 -14.31
N PHE A 127 8.54 4.55 -14.15
CA PHE A 127 9.78 4.06 -13.56
C PHE A 127 9.58 3.59 -12.11
N ALA A 128 8.86 4.38 -11.28
CA ALA A 128 8.58 4.04 -9.89
C ALA A 128 7.77 2.74 -9.76
N VAL A 129 6.70 2.58 -10.55
CA VAL A 129 5.86 1.38 -10.56
C VAL A 129 6.69 0.15 -10.97
N THR A 130 7.43 0.27 -12.09
CA THR A 130 8.26 -0.84 -12.60
C THR A 130 9.28 -1.29 -11.54
N GLU A 131 9.99 -0.36 -10.92
CA GLU A 131 11.04 -0.68 -9.96
C GLU A 131 10.50 -1.13 -8.59
N ALA A 132 9.31 -0.64 -8.17
CA ALA A 132 8.61 -1.15 -6.99
C ALA A 132 8.18 -2.62 -7.20
N HIS A 133 7.52 -2.92 -8.32
CA HIS A 133 7.06 -4.26 -8.66
C HIS A 133 8.22 -5.27 -8.83
N ARG A 134 9.37 -4.84 -9.39
CA ARG A 134 10.58 -5.67 -9.45
C ARG A 134 11.06 -6.10 -8.07
N ARG A 135 10.71 -5.36 -7.03
CA ARG A 135 11.07 -5.61 -5.64
C ARG A 135 9.96 -6.27 -4.82
N GLY A 136 8.78 -6.50 -5.43
CA GLY A 136 7.59 -7.03 -4.74
C GLY A 136 6.93 -6.02 -3.80
N LEU A 137 7.10 -4.72 -4.06
CA LEU A 137 6.46 -3.63 -3.34
C LEU A 137 5.21 -3.16 -4.09
N GLU A 138 4.09 -2.95 -3.37
CA GLU A 138 2.98 -2.17 -3.92
C GLU A 138 3.37 -0.70 -4.06
N LEU A 139 2.91 -0.05 -5.15
CA LEU A 139 3.03 1.38 -5.34
C LEU A 139 1.65 2.03 -5.38
N HIS A 140 1.40 2.91 -4.39
CA HIS A 140 0.19 3.72 -4.32
C HIS A 140 0.50 5.15 -4.77
N ALA A 141 -0.23 5.65 -5.77
CA ALA A 141 -0.10 7.01 -6.24
C ALA A 141 -0.87 7.98 -5.32
N TRP A 142 -0.15 8.94 -4.72
CA TRP A 142 -0.75 9.91 -3.81
C TRP A 142 -1.01 11.25 -4.51
N PHE A 143 -2.25 11.72 -4.39
CA PHE A 143 -2.77 12.95 -4.95
C PHE A 143 -3.22 13.91 -3.84
N ASN A 144 -2.75 15.16 -3.87
CA ASN A 144 -3.45 16.22 -3.17
C ASN A 144 -4.63 16.67 -4.08
N PRO A 145 -5.89 16.63 -3.61
CA PRO A 145 -7.03 16.81 -4.51
C PRO A 145 -7.30 18.25 -4.94
N TYR A 146 -6.91 19.24 -4.12
CA TYR A 146 -7.37 20.64 -4.32
C TYR A 146 -6.28 21.70 -4.28
N ARG A 147 -5.09 21.42 -3.76
CA ARG A 147 -4.01 22.40 -3.75
C ARG A 147 -3.59 22.73 -5.18
N ALA A 148 -3.66 24.02 -5.54
CA ALA A 148 -3.20 24.51 -6.83
C ALA A 148 -1.79 25.12 -6.76
N ARG A 149 -1.37 25.63 -5.58
CA ARG A 149 -0.01 26.15 -5.37
C ARG A 149 0.34 26.13 -3.88
N HIS A 150 1.49 25.58 -3.57
CA HIS A 150 2.06 25.60 -2.22
C HIS A 150 2.89 26.86 -1.98
N PRO A 151 3.00 27.37 -0.74
CA PRO A 151 3.82 28.56 -0.42
C PRO A 151 5.30 28.42 -0.80
N SER A 152 5.84 27.21 -0.78
CA SER A 152 7.23 26.93 -1.18
C SER A 152 7.49 27.01 -2.69
N SER A 153 6.44 27.11 -3.51
CA SER A 153 6.56 27.20 -4.97
C SER A 153 7.34 28.45 -5.39
N LYS A 154 8.36 28.27 -6.23
CA LYS A 154 9.29 29.34 -6.66
C LYS A 154 9.11 29.71 -8.14
N SER A 155 8.80 28.73 -9.00
CA SER A 155 8.63 29.00 -10.43
C SER A 155 7.25 29.64 -10.71
N PRO A 156 7.11 30.48 -11.77
CA PRO A 156 5.79 30.92 -12.21
C PRO A 156 4.96 29.73 -12.67
N PRO A 157 3.61 29.82 -12.57
CA PRO A 157 2.73 28.79 -13.12
C PRO A 157 2.97 28.61 -14.62
N SER A 158 2.93 27.35 -15.08
CA SER A 158 2.95 27.02 -16.51
C SER A 158 1.70 27.52 -17.22
N PRO A 159 1.74 27.88 -18.53
CA PRO A 159 0.57 28.32 -19.30
C PRO A 159 -0.62 27.32 -19.28
N ASN A 160 -0.36 26.03 -19.10
CA ASN A 160 -1.41 25.00 -18.99
C ASN A 160 -1.82 24.66 -17.55
N HIS A 161 -1.30 25.38 -16.55
CA HIS A 161 -1.72 25.19 -15.16
C HIS A 161 -3.12 25.77 -14.92
N ILE A 162 -3.93 25.10 -14.10
CA ILE A 162 -5.33 25.49 -13.85
C ILE A 162 -5.49 26.94 -13.35
N SER A 163 -4.56 27.47 -12.61
CA SER A 163 -4.58 28.87 -12.15
C SER A 163 -4.41 29.89 -13.29
N VAL A 164 -3.98 29.44 -14.49
CA VAL A 164 -3.84 30.24 -15.71
C VAL A 164 -4.98 29.97 -16.67
N THR A 165 -5.33 28.68 -16.87
CA THR A 165 -6.36 28.29 -17.84
C THR A 165 -7.79 28.54 -17.34
N ASN A 166 -8.03 28.39 -16.04
CA ASN A 166 -9.34 28.50 -15.39
C ASN A 166 -9.22 29.23 -14.04
N PRO A 167 -8.77 30.50 -14.03
CA PRO A 167 -8.48 31.23 -12.79
C PRO A 167 -9.72 31.41 -11.90
N GLU A 168 -10.93 31.40 -12.45
CA GLU A 168 -12.19 31.47 -11.72
C GLU A 168 -12.41 30.27 -10.78
N LEU A 169 -11.85 29.11 -11.10
CA LEU A 169 -11.92 27.89 -10.29
C LEU A 169 -10.89 27.87 -9.14
N VAL A 170 -9.95 28.80 -9.15
CA VAL A 170 -8.84 28.84 -8.20
C VAL A 170 -8.98 30.06 -7.27
N LYS A 171 -8.87 29.82 -5.99
CA LYS A 171 -8.97 30.83 -4.95
C LYS A 171 -7.62 31.08 -4.30
N ARG A 172 -7.29 32.35 -4.06
CA ARG A 172 -6.16 32.69 -3.19
C ARG A 172 -6.61 32.62 -1.73
N TYR A 173 -5.87 31.84 -0.93
CA TYR A 173 -6.12 31.70 0.50
C TYR A 173 -4.77 31.80 1.24
N GLY A 174 -4.55 32.96 1.89
CA GLY A 174 -3.24 33.30 2.42
C GLY A 174 -2.15 33.31 1.35
N SER A 175 -1.11 32.52 1.57
CA SER A 175 0.01 32.35 0.64
C SER A 175 -0.22 31.22 -0.39
N MET A 176 -1.33 30.46 -0.28
CA MET A 176 -1.66 29.33 -1.15
C MET A 176 -2.58 29.74 -2.31
N LEU A 177 -2.58 28.91 -3.37
CA LEU A 177 -3.70 28.84 -4.32
C LEU A 177 -4.39 27.48 -4.12
N TRP A 178 -5.73 27.51 -4.12
CA TRP A 178 -6.56 26.36 -3.84
C TRP A 178 -7.69 26.26 -4.85
N MET A 179 -7.92 25.10 -5.44
CA MET A 179 -9.08 24.87 -6.28
C MET A 179 -10.32 24.84 -5.39
N ASP A 180 -11.40 25.52 -5.81
CA ASP A 180 -12.62 25.62 -5.02
C ASP A 180 -13.38 24.27 -4.99
N PRO A 181 -13.44 23.57 -3.83
CA PRO A 181 -14.15 22.28 -3.76
C PRO A 181 -15.66 22.39 -4.05
N GLY A 182 -16.21 23.60 -3.94
CA GLY A 182 -17.60 23.91 -4.26
C GLY A 182 -17.92 23.95 -5.76
N GLU A 183 -16.91 23.95 -6.63
CA GLU A 183 -17.09 23.97 -8.08
C GLU A 183 -17.15 22.53 -8.65
N PRO A 184 -18.24 22.10 -9.29
CA PRO A 184 -18.34 20.77 -9.90
C PRO A 184 -17.23 20.49 -10.93
N ALA A 185 -16.76 21.51 -11.65
CA ALA A 185 -15.69 21.40 -12.63
C ALA A 185 -14.35 21.03 -11.98
N VAL A 186 -14.07 21.53 -10.77
CA VAL A 186 -12.87 21.16 -9.99
C VAL A 186 -12.92 19.70 -9.58
N ARG A 187 -14.09 19.24 -9.09
CA ARG A 187 -14.28 17.83 -8.72
C ARG A 187 -14.07 16.92 -9.92
N GLU A 188 -14.70 17.20 -11.05
CA GLU A 188 -14.57 16.38 -12.25
C GLU A 188 -13.13 16.37 -12.77
N ARG A 189 -12.43 17.51 -12.78
CA ARG A 189 -11.01 17.58 -13.15
C ARG A 189 -10.14 16.69 -12.27
N THR A 190 -10.31 16.75 -10.95
CA THR A 190 -9.54 15.92 -10.02
C THR A 190 -9.80 14.42 -10.27
N ILE A 191 -11.05 14.05 -10.51
CA ILE A 191 -11.41 12.67 -10.86
C ILE A 191 -10.76 12.22 -12.17
N GLN A 192 -10.78 13.06 -13.21
CA GLN A 192 -10.14 12.76 -14.50
C GLN A 192 -8.64 12.55 -14.36
N VAL A 193 -7.95 13.38 -13.58
CA VAL A 193 -6.52 13.24 -13.30
C VAL A 193 -6.21 11.92 -12.59
N VAL A 194 -7.01 11.54 -11.58
CA VAL A 194 -6.85 10.26 -10.89
C VAL A 194 -7.10 9.08 -11.83
N LEU A 195 -8.17 9.14 -12.62
CA LEU A 195 -8.52 8.05 -13.55
C LEU A 195 -7.53 7.90 -14.69
N ASP A 196 -6.92 8.98 -15.17
CA ASP A 196 -5.84 8.92 -16.15
C ASP A 196 -4.66 8.08 -15.63
N VAL A 197 -4.26 8.29 -14.38
CA VAL A 197 -3.22 7.47 -13.75
C VAL A 197 -3.67 6.03 -13.58
N VAL A 198 -4.88 5.79 -13.08
CA VAL A 198 -5.43 4.43 -12.91
C VAL A 198 -5.47 3.69 -14.24
N GLN A 199 -5.84 4.33 -15.33
CA GLN A 199 -5.93 3.70 -16.66
C GLN A 199 -4.56 3.36 -17.24
N ARG A 200 -3.62 4.31 -17.19
CA ARG A 200 -2.35 4.21 -17.90
C ARG A 200 -1.24 3.50 -17.16
N TYR A 201 -1.25 3.55 -15.83
CA TYR A 201 -0.19 2.96 -15.01
C TYR A 201 -0.66 1.72 -14.27
N ASP A 202 0.24 0.82 -14.00
CA ASP A 202 -0.02 -0.42 -13.25
C ASP A 202 0.15 -0.20 -11.73
N ILE A 203 -0.47 0.87 -11.21
CA ILE A 203 -0.46 1.18 -9.77
C ILE A 203 -1.33 0.20 -8.98
N ASP A 204 -0.98 -0.02 -7.71
CA ASP A 204 -1.71 -0.90 -6.80
C ASP A 204 -2.76 -0.14 -5.96
N GLY A 205 -2.58 1.18 -5.85
CA GLY A 205 -3.50 2.02 -5.10
C GLY A 205 -3.47 3.49 -5.51
N VAL A 206 -4.57 4.17 -5.18
CA VAL A 206 -4.70 5.64 -5.18
C VAL A 206 -4.80 6.08 -3.73
N HIS A 207 -4.09 7.14 -3.35
CA HIS A 207 -4.09 7.69 -2.02
C HIS A 207 -4.40 9.19 -2.03
N ILE A 208 -5.24 9.64 -1.10
CA ILE A 208 -5.56 11.06 -0.88
C ILE A 208 -5.25 11.40 0.58
N ASP A 209 -4.62 12.56 0.81
CA ASP A 209 -4.33 13.11 2.12
C ASP A 209 -5.53 13.83 2.77
N ASP A 210 -5.31 14.62 3.83
CA ASP A 210 -6.35 15.33 4.57
C ASP A 210 -6.60 16.77 4.09
N TYR A 211 -5.96 17.20 3.02
CA TYR A 211 -6.08 18.57 2.51
C TYR A 211 -7.31 18.74 1.59
N PHE A 212 -8.52 18.73 2.18
CA PHE A 212 -9.78 18.97 1.45
C PHE A 212 -10.04 20.47 1.30
N TYR A 213 -10.53 21.16 2.33
CA TYR A 213 -10.34 22.60 2.44
C TYR A 213 -9.00 22.89 3.10
N PRO A 214 -8.40 24.07 2.86
CA PRO A 214 -7.11 24.40 3.49
C PRO A 214 -7.28 24.59 5.01
N TYR A 215 -6.24 24.29 5.76
CA TYR A 215 -6.18 24.66 7.18
C TYR A 215 -6.43 26.16 7.33
N LYS A 216 -7.29 26.53 8.31
CA LYS A 216 -7.70 27.91 8.49
C LYS A 216 -6.54 28.83 8.86
N GLU A 217 -6.34 29.86 8.05
CA GLU A 217 -5.38 30.93 8.31
C GLU A 217 -6.03 32.07 9.12
N LYS A 218 -5.18 32.85 9.78
CA LYS A 218 -5.59 34.04 10.54
C LYS A 218 -5.06 35.30 9.89
N ASP A 219 -5.85 36.37 9.93
CA ASP A 219 -5.42 37.70 9.52
C ASP A 219 -4.44 38.29 10.56
N ARG A 220 -3.90 39.48 10.25
CA ARG A 220 -2.96 40.19 11.15
C ARG A 220 -3.57 40.58 12.51
N ARG A 221 -4.90 40.49 12.65
CA ARG A 221 -5.64 40.73 13.90
C ARG A 221 -6.03 39.43 14.61
N GLY A 222 -5.56 38.28 14.16
CA GLY A 222 -5.83 36.98 14.73
C GLY A 222 -7.24 36.42 14.38
N ARG A 223 -8.00 37.06 13.49
CA ARG A 223 -9.32 36.58 13.06
C ARG A 223 -9.15 35.52 11.98
N THR A 224 -9.93 34.46 12.04
CA THR A 224 -9.98 33.44 11.01
C THR A 224 -10.41 34.04 9.68
N ILE A 225 -9.65 33.75 8.63
CA ILE A 225 -9.98 34.11 7.25
C ILE A 225 -10.91 33.03 6.70
N GLU A 226 -12.10 33.43 6.24
CA GLU A 226 -13.01 32.52 5.57
C GLU A 226 -12.47 32.13 4.19
N PHE A 227 -12.68 30.86 3.81
CA PHE A 227 -12.34 30.41 2.47
C PHE A 227 -13.24 31.12 1.45
N PRO A 228 -12.68 31.70 0.35
CA PRO A 228 -13.42 32.60 -0.53
C PRO A 228 -14.27 31.89 -1.61
N ASP A 229 -15.08 30.90 -1.20
CA ASP A 229 -16.03 30.15 -2.03
C ASP A 229 -17.42 30.83 -2.15
N GLY A 230 -17.50 32.15 -1.92
CA GLY A 230 -18.76 32.87 -1.95
C GLY A 230 -19.48 32.85 -3.30
N SER A 231 -18.77 32.70 -4.42
CA SER A 231 -19.36 32.58 -5.76
C SER A 231 -20.08 31.24 -5.97
N SER A 232 -19.39 30.15 -5.70
CA SER A 232 -19.91 28.79 -5.81
C SER A 232 -21.04 28.53 -4.80
N TRP A 233 -20.91 29.04 -3.57
CA TRP A 233 -21.99 29.04 -2.57
C TRP A 233 -23.28 29.75 -3.09
N ARG A 234 -23.17 30.97 -3.62
CA ARG A 234 -24.34 31.68 -4.17
C ARG A 234 -24.97 30.94 -5.35
N THR A 235 -24.16 30.27 -6.16
CA THR A 235 -24.68 29.45 -7.26
C THR A 235 -25.46 28.26 -6.72
N TYR A 236 -24.97 27.57 -5.70
CA TYR A 236 -25.69 26.49 -5.01
C TYR A 236 -27.04 26.96 -4.45
N VAL A 237 -27.08 28.09 -3.73
CA VAL A 237 -28.31 28.61 -3.15
C VAL A 237 -29.33 29.01 -4.25
N ARG A 238 -28.88 29.66 -5.33
CA ARG A 238 -29.75 30.02 -6.47
C ARG A 238 -30.30 28.83 -7.22
N SER A 239 -29.60 27.68 -7.19
CA SER A 239 -30.09 26.42 -7.77
C SER A 239 -31.06 25.66 -6.87
N GLY A 240 -31.52 26.27 -5.75
CA GLY A 240 -32.44 25.65 -4.80
C GLY A 240 -31.78 24.85 -3.69
N GLY A 241 -30.46 24.98 -3.50
CA GLY A 241 -29.74 24.31 -2.44
C GLY A 241 -30.19 24.75 -1.04
N SER A 242 -30.43 23.81 -0.11
CA SER A 242 -31.00 24.02 1.23
C SER A 242 -30.06 23.71 2.39
N LEU A 243 -28.84 23.19 2.13
CA LEU A 243 -27.87 22.90 3.19
C LEU A 243 -27.33 24.20 3.80
N SER A 244 -26.85 24.12 5.04
CA SER A 244 -25.96 25.14 5.58
C SER A 244 -24.66 25.21 4.76
N ARG A 245 -23.92 26.35 4.80
CA ARG A 245 -22.68 26.48 4.04
C ARG A 245 -21.64 25.43 4.43
N ASP A 246 -21.55 25.11 5.70
CA ASP A 246 -20.62 24.10 6.20
C ASP A 246 -21.01 22.68 5.76
N ASP A 247 -22.31 22.36 5.77
CA ASP A 247 -22.78 21.06 5.27
C ASP A 247 -22.63 20.94 3.76
N TRP A 248 -22.83 22.03 3.02
CA TRP A 248 -22.58 22.08 1.59
C TRP A 248 -21.09 21.87 1.26
N ARG A 249 -20.16 22.46 2.04
CA ARG A 249 -18.74 22.21 1.91
C ARG A 249 -18.41 20.74 2.12
N ARG A 250 -18.94 20.13 3.18
CA ARG A 250 -18.78 18.68 3.45
C ARG A 250 -19.37 17.83 2.33
N ALA A 251 -20.57 18.17 1.85
CA ALA A 251 -21.22 17.43 0.78
C ALA A 251 -20.40 17.45 -0.53
N ASN A 252 -19.70 18.54 -0.83
CA ASN A 252 -18.81 18.61 -1.99
C ASN A 252 -17.60 17.70 -1.85
N VAL A 253 -16.98 17.66 -0.67
CA VAL A 253 -15.87 16.75 -0.38
C VAL A 253 -16.34 15.29 -0.39
N ASP A 254 -17.46 14.98 0.26
CA ASP A 254 -18.10 13.65 0.24
C ASP A 254 -18.33 13.16 -1.18
N SER A 255 -18.83 14.07 -2.04
CA SER A 255 -19.09 13.76 -3.46
C SER A 255 -17.81 13.42 -4.22
N LEU A 256 -16.69 14.12 -3.96
CA LEU A 256 -15.40 13.77 -4.57
C LEU A 256 -14.98 12.36 -4.13
N ILE A 257 -14.94 12.11 -2.83
CA ILE A 257 -14.46 10.84 -2.27
C ILE A 257 -15.28 9.66 -2.80
N HIS A 258 -16.61 9.77 -2.75
CA HIS A 258 -17.49 8.73 -3.24
C HIS A 258 -17.31 8.47 -4.74
N GLN A 259 -17.26 9.52 -5.56
CA GLN A 259 -17.11 9.38 -7.01
C GLN A 259 -15.74 8.84 -7.41
N VAL A 260 -14.66 9.26 -6.75
CA VAL A 260 -13.32 8.68 -6.97
C VAL A 260 -13.35 7.17 -6.70
N TYR A 261 -13.89 6.75 -5.56
CA TYR A 261 -14.02 5.33 -5.23
C TYR A 261 -14.78 4.54 -6.30
N VAL A 262 -15.99 4.98 -6.61
CA VAL A 262 -16.85 4.28 -7.58
C VAL A 262 -16.19 4.18 -8.96
N ARG A 263 -15.59 5.27 -9.44
CA ARG A 263 -14.96 5.30 -10.76
C ARG A 263 -13.66 4.51 -10.82
N ILE A 264 -12.85 4.46 -9.75
CA ILE A 264 -11.69 3.57 -9.69
C ILE A 264 -12.16 2.12 -9.83
N LYS A 265 -13.19 1.72 -9.04
CA LYS A 265 -13.71 0.34 -9.08
C LYS A 265 -14.32 -0.04 -10.44
N ALA A 266 -14.91 0.91 -11.13
CA ALA A 266 -15.41 0.71 -12.49
C ALA A 266 -14.29 0.60 -13.54
N THR A 267 -13.11 1.17 -13.28
CA THR A 267 -11.97 1.20 -14.22
C THR A 267 -11.03 0.02 -14.02
N LYS A 268 -10.51 -0.15 -12.81
CA LYS A 268 -9.65 -1.26 -12.38
C LYS A 268 -10.06 -1.69 -10.96
N PRO A 269 -10.92 -2.72 -10.80
CA PRO A 269 -11.50 -3.10 -9.51
C PRO A 269 -10.47 -3.40 -8.42
N TRP A 270 -9.32 -3.96 -8.79
CA TRP A 270 -8.26 -4.35 -7.85
C TRP A 270 -7.44 -3.17 -7.31
N VAL A 271 -7.44 -2.01 -7.99
CA VAL A 271 -6.71 -0.82 -7.50
C VAL A 271 -7.36 -0.34 -6.21
N LYS A 272 -6.61 -0.35 -5.12
CA LYS A 272 -7.07 0.11 -3.81
C LYS A 272 -7.24 1.62 -3.81
N PHE A 273 -8.24 2.12 -3.10
CA PHE A 273 -8.37 3.54 -2.80
C PHE A 273 -8.22 3.77 -1.31
N GLY A 274 -7.32 4.64 -0.91
CA GLY A 274 -7.03 4.96 0.48
C GLY A 274 -7.07 6.45 0.78
N ILE A 275 -7.34 6.74 2.05
CA ILE A 275 -7.40 8.11 2.57
C ILE A 275 -6.60 8.17 3.88
N SER A 276 -5.76 9.20 4.03
CA SER A 276 -5.13 9.53 5.31
C SER A 276 -5.78 10.79 5.93
N PRO A 277 -6.91 10.63 6.61
CA PRO A 277 -7.57 11.74 7.28
C PRO A 277 -6.76 12.20 8.49
N PHE A 278 -7.00 13.44 8.94
CA PHE A 278 -6.51 13.89 10.23
C PHE A 278 -6.91 12.90 11.34
N GLY A 279 -6.01 12.63 12.28
CA GLY A 279 -6.17 11.56 13.28
C GLY A 279 -7.38 11.73 14.22
N VAL A 280 -7.78 12.98 14.49
CA VAL A 280 -9.01 13.31 15.24
C VAL A 280 -10.09 13.71 14.26
N TRP A 281 -11.18 12.92 14.18
CA TRP A 281 -12.36 13.30 13.39
C TRP A 281 -13.04 14.54 13.96
N ARG A 282 -13.37 14.52 15.27
CA ARG A 282 -13.92 15.65 16.04
C ARG A 282 -13.49 15.54 17.51
N PRO A 283 -13.17 16.65 18.20
CA PRO A 283 -13.01 16.67 19.64
C PRO A 283 -14.24 16.07 20.36
N GLY A 284 -14.01 15.35 21.46
CA GLY A 284 -15.06 14.63 22.18
C GLY A 284 -15.48 13.31 21.53
N ASN A 285 -14.76 12.83 20.52
CA ASN A 285 -15.00 11.54 19.86
C ASN A 285 -13.69 10.72 19.76
N PRO A 286 -13.40 9.84 20.73
CA PRO A 286 -14.15 9.59 21.97
C PRO A 286 -14.05 10.75 23.00
N PRO A 287 -14.85 10.72 24.10
CA PRO A 287 -15.04 11.88 25.01
C PRO A 287 -13.76 12.52 25.56
N GLN A 288 -12.70 11.73 25.83
CA GLN A 288 -11.44 12.25 26.37
C GLN A 288 -10.53 12.90 25.32
N ILE A 289 -10.84 12.75 24.03
CA ILE A 289 -10.01 13.29 22.96
C ILE A 289 -10.34 14.75 22.69
N GLY A 290 -9.30 15.58 22.74
CA GLY A 290 -9.32 16.99 22.38
C GLY A 290 -8.78 17.25 20.97
N GLY A 291 -8.22 18.44 20.77
CA GLY A 291 -7.46 18.81 19.58
C GLY A 291 -8.27 19.43 18.45
N PHE A 292 -7.79 19.28 17.24
CA PHE A 292 -8.34 19.91 16.03
C PHE A 292 -9.61 19.22 15.54
N ASP A 293 -10.63 19.99 15.13
CA ASP A 293 -11.90 19.47 14.59
C ASP A 293 -11.83 19.40 13.06
N SER A 294 -11.34 18.28 12.51
CA SER A 294 -11.21 18.12 11.05
C SER A 294 -12.54 18.13 10.32
N PHE A 295 -13.62 17.69 10.96
CA PHE A 295 -14.98 17.75 10.44
C PHE A 295 -15.45 19.20 10.22
N ALA A 296 -15.15 20.11 11.15
CA ALA A 296 -15.57 21.51 11.10
C ALA A 296 -14.57 22.40 10.37
N GLU A 297 -13.27 22.06 10.41
CA GLU A 297 -12.22 22.93 9.90
C GLU A 297 -11.80 22.60 8.46
N LEU A 298 -11.68 21.30 8.12
CA LEU A 298 -11.31 20.81 6.78
C LEU A 298 -12.53 20.35 5.98
N TYR A 299 -13.70 20.32 6.59
CA TYR A 299 -14.96 19.83 6.00
C TYR A 299 -14.87 18.40 5.48
N GLY A 300 -14.02 17.59 6.13
CA GLY A 300 -13.79 16.16 5.82
C GLY A 300 -14.57 15.25 6.77
N ASP A 301 -15.68 14.65 6.32
CA ASP A 301 -16.43 13.68 7.13
C ASP A 301 -15.87 12.25 6.94
N SER A 302 -14.63 12.06 7.37
CA SER A 302 -13.90 10.79 7.22
C SER A 302 -14.58 9.61 7.94
N ARG A 303 -15.31 9.89 9.04
CA ARG A 303 -16.13 8.88 9.71
C ARG A 303 -17.25 8.37 8.80
N LYS A 304 -17.96 9.26 8.12
CA LYS A 304 -19.01 8.91 7.16
C LYS A 304 -18.45 8.05 6.02
N TRP A 305 -17.28 8.38 5.49
CA TRP A 305 -16.66 7.63 4.40
C TRP A 305 -16.28 6.21 4.84
N LEU A 306 -15.76 6.05 6.06
CA LEU A 306 -15.43 4.76 6.64
C LEU A 306 -16.69 3.92 6.88
N LEU A 307 -17.72 4.49 7.52
CA LEU A 307 -19.01 3.82 7.77
C LEU A 307 -19.68 3.31 6.48
N ASN A 308 -19.54 4.05 5.37
CA ASN A 308 -20.11 3.69 4.08
C ASN A 308 -19.16 2.84 3.22
N GLY A 309 -17.89 2.70 3.60
CA GLY A 309 -16.89 1.95 2.86
C GLY A 309 -16.48 2.61 1.54
N TRP A 310 -16.42 3.96 1.50
CA TRP A 310 -16.01 4.73 0.31
C TRP A 310 -14.49 4.80 0.10
N ALA A 311 -13.75 3.95 0.77
CA ALA A 311 -12.35 3.67 0.53
C ALA A 311 -12.04 2.23 0.95
N ASP A 312 -10.94 1.67 0.45
CA ASP A 312 -10.49 0.31 0.77
C ASP A 312 -9.62 0.29 2.04
N TYR A 313 -8.94 1.41 2.32
CA TYR A 313 -8.18 1.56 3.54
C TYR A 313 -8.18 3.00 4.05
N PHE A 314 -8.06 3.13 5.36
CA PHE A 314 -7.91 4.40 6.06
C PHE A 314 -6.60 4.41 6.83
N THR A 315 -5.90 5.53 6.72
CA THR A 315 -4.61 5.76 7.39
C THR A 315 -4.71 7.01 8.26
N PRO A 316 -5.52 6.97 9.36
CA PRO A 316 -5.66 8.14 10.21
C PRO A 316 -4.29 8.57 10.75
N GLN A 317 -3.97 9.86 10.66
CA GLN A 317 -2.67 10.43 11.05
C GLN A 317 -2.58 10.53 12.58
N LEU A 318 -2.21 9.43 13.25
CA LEU A 318 -2.06 9.36 14.71
C LEU A 318 -0.66 9.85 15.13
N TYR A 319 -0.38 11.13 14.87
CA TYR A 319 0.96 11.73 14.98
C TYR A 319 1.32 12.19 16.39
N TRP A 320 0.81 11.48 17.41
CA TRP A 320 1.05 11.77 18.82
C TRP A 320 1.68 10.57 19.54
N PRO A 321 2.48 10.85 20.60
CA PRO A 321 3.10 9.76 21.35
C PRO A 321 2.07 9.02 22.22
N THR A 322 2.38 7.79 22.57
CA THR A 322 1.49 6.89 23.31
C THR A 322 1.15 7.40 24.73
N PHE A 323 2.02 8.22 25.32
CA PHE A 323 1.84 8.79 26.67
C PHE A 323 0.96 10.06 26.70
N ARG A 324 0.50 10.53 25.53
CA ARG A 324 -0.34 11.73 25.47
C ARG A 324 -1.82 11.37 25.68
N GLU A 325 -2.41 11.80 26.79
CA GLU A 325 -3.76 11.40 27.17
C GLU A 325 -4.87 12.04 26.31
N ASP A 326 -4.77 13.36 26.04
CA ASP A 326 -5.76 14.14 25.28
C ASP A 326 -5.74 13.84 23.77
N LEU A 327 -4.72 13.14 23.28
CA LEU A 327 -4.54 12.70 21.88
C LEU A 327 -3.95 11.28 21.87
N SER A 328 -4.47 10.42 22.73
CA SER A 328 -3.97 9.08 22.99
C SER A 328 -4.01 8.19 21.74
N TYR A 329 -2.83 7.72 21.32
CA TYR A 329 -2.68 6.83 20.16
C TYR A 329 -3.60 5.58 20.27
N PRO A 330 -3.55 4.76 21.35
CA PRO A 330 -4.38 3.56 21.42
C PRO A 330 -5.89 3.88 21.47
N VAL A 331 -6.29 4.96 22.12
CA VAL A 331 -7.70 5.37 22.20
C VAL A 331 -8.24 5.80 20.84
N LEU A 332 -7.47 6.60 20.09
CA LEU A 332 -7.84 7.01 18.75
C LEU A 332 -7.86 5.81 17.79
N LEU A 333 -6.88 4.92 17.88
CA LEU A 333 -6.83 3.73 17.03
C LEU A 333 -8.05 2.82 17.28
N GLN A 334 -8.39 2.57 18.54
CA GLN A 334 -9.59 1.81 18.91
C GLN A 334 -10.85 2.48 18.33
N TRP A 335 -10.99 3.80 18.49
CA TRP A 335 -12.15 4.53 17.97
C TRP A 335 -12.28 4.37 16.45
N TRP A 336 -11.18 4.51 15.69
CA TRP A 336 -11.21 4.32 14.23
C TRP A 336 -11.64 2.90 13.86
N VAL A 337 -11.16 1.89 14.57
CA VAL A 337 -11.57 0.49 14.35
C VAL A 337 -13.06 0.29 14.65
N GLU A 338 -13.58 0.89 15.72
CA GLU A 338 -15.00 0.82 16.07
C GLU A 338 -15.93 1.46 15.02
N GLN A 339 -15.46 2.48 14.29
CA GLN A 339 -16.22 3.09 13.20
C GLN A 339 -16.21 2.24 11.91
N ASN A 340 -15.43 1.19 11.84
CA ASN A 340 -15.18 0.40 10.61
C ASN A 340 -16.26 -0.66 10.32
N ALA A 341 -17.51 -0.24 10.12
CA ALA A 341 -18.65 -1.12 9.91
C ALA A 341 -18.54 -1.99 8.62
N LYS A 342 -17.70 -1.60 7.66
CA LYS A 342 -17.53 -2.32 6.38
C LYS A 342 -16.29 -3.21 6.35
N GLY A 343 -15.57 -3.35 7.47
CA GLY A 343 -14.38 -4.20 7.56
C GLY A 343 -13.25 -3.77 6.62
N ARG A 344 -13.12 -2.48 6.32
CA ARG A 344 -12.02 -1.93 5.53
C ARG A 344 -10.71 -1.99 6.31
N HIS A 345 -9.59 -1.83 5.65
CA HIS A 345 -8.31 -1.81 6.35
C HIS A 345 -8.15 -0.52 7.17
N ILE A 346 -7.67 -0.65 8.39
CA ILE A 346 -7.22 0.46 9.24
C ILE A 346 -5.72 0.28 9.45
N TRP A 347 -4.94 1.21 8.89
CA TRP A 347 -3.48 1.26 8.95
C TRP A 347 -3.05 2.63 9.49
N PRO A 348 -2.96 2.85 10.80
CA PRO A 348 -2.64 4.15 11.36
C PRO A 348 -1.34 4.72 10.78
N GLY A 349 -1.35 6.03 10.56
CA GLY A 349 -0.19 6.81 10.19
C GLY A 349 0.66 7.15 11.41
N ASN A 350 1.97 6.92 11.34
CA ASN A 350 2.93 7.18 12.40
C ASN A 350 3.90 8.28 11.97
N TYR A 351 4.25 9.20 12.90
CA TYR A 351 5.08 10.35 12.61
C TYR A 351 6.55 10.12 12.96
N LEU A 352 7.37 9.78 11.96
CA LEU A 352 8.77 9.45 12.15
C LEU A 352 9.68 10.66 12.37
N ASP A 353 9.31 11.85 11.90
CA ASP A 353 10.17 13.02 12.04
C ASP A 353 10.42 13.43 13.49
N LYS A 354 9.56 12.95 14.42
CA LYS A 354 9.75 13.11 15.85
C LYS A 354 10.72 12.10 16.47
N VAL A 355 11.01 10.99 15.77
CA VAL A 355 12.00 10.02 16.24
C VAL A 355 13.38 10.56 15.97
N THR A 356 13.98 11.16 16.97
CA THR A 356 15.29 11.81 16.86
C THR A 356 16.33 11.27 17.85
N GLY A 357 15.89 10.53 18.87
CA GLY A 357 16.76 10.09 19.96
C GLY A 357 17.30 11.25 20.83
N THR A 358 16.71 12.45 20.70
CA THR A 358 17.10 13.64 21.47
C THR A 358 16.05 13.95 22.55
N PRO A 359 16.38 14.75 23.58
CA PRO A 359 15.43 15.11 24.65
C PRO A 359 14.15 15.82 24.16
N THR A 360 14.17 16.45 22.98
CA THR A 360 13.04 17.17 22.40
C THR A 360 12.24 16.33 21.39
N GLY A 361 12.74 15.17 21.06
CA GLY A 361 12.08 14.22 20.15
C GLY A 361 11.58 12.97 20.87
N TRP A 362 11.24 11.96 20.09
CA TRP A 362 10.88 10.65 20.62
C TRP A 362 12.05 9.67 20.49
N PRO A 363 12.20 8.72 21.43
CA PRO A 363 13.07 7.58 21.20
C PRO A 363 12.43 6.62 20.18
N ALA A 364 13.23 5.80 19.51
CA ALA A 364 12.74 4.79 18.57
C ALA A 364 11.77 3.81 19.22
N GLU A 365 11.90 3.54 20.52
CA GLU A 365 11.01 2.70 21.32
C GLU A 365 9.55 3.18 21.29
N GLU A 366 9.31 4.48 21.16
CA GLU A 366 7.95 5.01 21.01
C GLU A 366 7.28 4.44 19.75
N LEU A 367 8.00 4.42 18.60
CA LEU A 367 7.47 3.82 17.39
C LEU A 367 7.27 2.31 17.53
N LEU A 368 8.21 1.61 18.18
CA LEU A 368 8.08 0.18 18.42
C LEU A 368 6.85 -0.13 19.29
N ASN A 369 6.56 0.72 20.29
CA ASN A 369 5.35 0.64 21.10
C ASN A 369 4.08 0.88 20.27
N GLN A 370 4.07 1.87 19.38
CA GLN A 370 2.94 2.12 18.49
C GLN A 370 2.66 0.92 17.58
N ILE A 371 3.69 0.27 17.03
CA ILE A 371 3.54 -0.97 16.25
C ILE A 371 2.96 -2.09 17.10
N ALA A 372 3.46 -2.27 18.32
CA ALA A 372 2.95 -3.28 19.25
C ALA A 372 1.47 -3.05 19.60
N LEU A 373 1.08 -1.80 19.86
CA LEU A 373 -0.31 -1.41 20.13
C LEU A 373 -1.21 -1.64 18.91
N THR A 374 -0.71 -1.33 17.69
CA THR A 374 -1.45 -1.61 16.46
C THR A 374 -1.71 -3.10 16.29
N ARG A 375 -0.70 -3.95 16.53
CA ARG A 375 -0.83 -5.42 16.46
C ARG A 375 -1.77 -5.98 17.52
N ALA A 376 -1.82 -5.36 18.69
CA ALA A 376 -2.73 -5.75 19.77
C ALA A 376 -4.19 -5.32 19.49
N GLN A 377 -4.40 -4.28 18.68
CA GLN A 377 -5.72 -3.78 18.33
C GLN A 377 -6.35 -4.65 17.23
N ARG A 378 -7.25 -5.55 17.62
CA ARG A 378 -8.02 -6.33 16.64
C ARG A 378 -8.76 -5.41 15.67
N GLY A 379 -8.57 -5.61 14.37
CA GLY A 379 -9.15 -4.79 13.30
C GLY A 379 -8.20 -3.74 12.70
N ALA A 380 -7.06 -3.48 13.36
CA ALA A 380 -5.93 -2.78 12.74
C ALA A 380 -4.94 -3.82 12.20
N THR A 381 -4.44 -3.63 10.98
CA THR A 381 -3.67 -4.67 10.27
C THR A 381 -2.41 -4.13 9.61
N GLY A 382 -1.82 -3.07 10.12
CA GLY A 382 -0.57 -2.51 9.62
C GLY A 382 -0.37 -1.05 9.99
N ASN A 383 0.72 -0.47 9.51
CA ASN A 383 1.11 0.91 9.77
C ASN A 383 1.61 1.58 8.49
N VAL A 384 1.50 2.92 8.43
CA VAL A 384 2.10 3.74 7.39
C VAL A 384 2.94 4.84 8.03
N TYR A 385 4.15 5.06 7.52
CA TYR A 385 5.15 5.91 8.16
C TYR A 385 5.37 7.21 7.41
N PHE A 386 5.21 8.35 8.07
CA PHE A 386 5.56 9.66 7.54
C PHE A 386 6.88 10.14 8.15
N SER A 387 8.01 10.14 7.42
CA SER A 387 8.11 9.79 6.01
C SER A 387 9.41 9.01 5.74
N MET A 388 9.64 8.63 4.47
CA MET A 388 10.80 7.85 4.04
C MET A 388 12.13 8.49 4.41
N ARG A 389 12.22 9.80 4.37
CA ARG A 389 13.41 10.59 4.75
C ARG A 389 13.94 10.23 6.14
N SER A 390 13.06 9.99 7.11
CA SER A 390 13.46 9.61 8.46
C SER A 390 14.12 8.23 8.49
N PHE A 391 13.66 7.29 7.69
CA PHE A 391 14.31 6.00 7.53
C PHE A 391 15.66 6.10 6.80
N MET A 392 15.78 7.00 5.82
CA MET A 392 17.05 7.23 5.12
C MET A 392 18.12 7.80 6.05
N PHE A 393 17.74 8.66 7.00
CA PHE A 393 18.67 9.20 8.00
C PHE A 393 19.03 8.23 9.11
N GLY A 394 18.28 7.15 9.32
CA GLY A 394 18.60 6.12 10.32
C GLY A 394 18.64 6.63 11.77
N ARG A 395 17.85 7.64 12.12
CA ARG A 395 17.87 8.28 13.45
C ARG A 395 17.56 7.25 14.54
N ASP A 396 18.30 7.36 15.65
CA ASP A 396 18.17 6.51 16.84
C ASP A 396 18.21 4.98 16.53
N ASN A 397 18.96 4.59 15.49
CA ASN A 397 19.05 3.20 15.01
C ASN A 397 17.69 2.56 14.76
N LEU A 398 16.66 3.37 14.43
CA LEU A 398 15.31 2.91 14.19
C LEU A 398 15.23 1.81 13.11
N PRO A 399 15.92 1.91 11.97
CA PRO A 399 15.92 0.87 10.95
C PRO A 399 16.37 -0.50 11.48
N GLU A 400 17.46 -0.52 12.23
CA GLU A 400 18.06 -1.71 12.81
C GLU A 400 17.14 -2.32 13.88
N LYS A 401 16.58 -1.48 14.75
CA LYS A 401 15.61 -1.88 15.78
C LYS A 401 14.34 -2.48 15.16
N LEU A 402 13.83 -1.92 14.04
CA LEU A 402 12.69 -2.48 13.33
C LEU A 402 12.97 -3.88 12.78
N VAL A 403 14.07 -4.05 12.07
CA VAL A 403 14.43 -5.33 11.43
C VAL A 403 14.83 -6.40 12.43
N ALA A 404 15.45 -6.02 13.55
CA ALA A 404 15.77 -6.95 14.64
C ALA A 404 14.55 -7.30 15.50
N GLY A 405 13.54 -6.42 15.53
CA GLY A 405 12.35 -6.52 16.37
C GLY A 405 11.07 -6.83 15.59
N PRO A 406 10.11 -5.88 15.52
CA PRO A 406 8.79 -6.14 14.97
C PRO A 406 8.80 -6.59 13.50
N TYR A 407 9.81 -6.24 12.73
CA TYR A 407 9.92 -6.61 11.31
C TYR A 407 11.00 -7.69 11.08
N ALA A 408 11.22 -8.57 12.07
CA ALA A 408 12.17 -9.68 11.94
C ALA A 408 11.84 -10.70 10.83
N SER A 409 10.58 -10.76 10.38
CA SER A 409 10.14 -11.56 9.23
C SER A 409 9.45 -10.68 8.20
N LYS A 410 9.45 -11.12 6.92
CA LYS A 410 8.63 -10.52 5.87
C LYS A 410 7.14 -10.76 6.15
N ALA A 411 6.28 -9.88 5.64
CA ALA A 411 4.84 -9.97 5.77
C ALA A 411 4.15 -9.79 4.42
N LEU A 412 3.07 -10.53 4.20
CA LEU A 412 2.13 -10.23 3.12
C LEU A 412 1.20 -9.09 3.52
N ILE A 413 0.76 -8.33 2.54
CA ILE A 413 -0.33 -7.38 2.73
C ILE A 413 -1.61 -8.15 3.08
N PRO A 414 -2.43 -7.66 4.02
CA PRO A 414 -3.71 -8.27 4.35
C PRO A 414 -4.62 -8.36 3.13
N ALA A 415 -5.30 -9.49 2.97
CA ALA A 415 -6.24 -9.68 1.86
C ALA A 415 -7.41 -8.71 1.94
N SER A 416 -7.90 -8.29 0.77
CA SER A 416 -9.04 -7.37 0.59
C SER A 416 -10.25 -8.12 0.01
N PRO A 417 -10.95 -8.95 0.82
CA PRO A 417 -11.98 -9.88 0.30
C PRO A 417 -13.19 -9.18 -0.32
N TRP A 418 -13.36 -7.88 -0.09
CA TRP A 418 -14.40 -7.07 -0.74
C TRP A 418 -14.01 -6.64 -2.16
N LEU A 419 -12.74 -6.77 -2.57
CA LEU A 419 -12.27 -6.56 -3.94
C LEU A 419 -12.29 -7.87 -4.71
N ASP A 420 -11.72 -8.90 -4.12
CA ASP A 420 -11.72 -10.27 -4.61
C ASP A 420 -11.52 -11.23 -3.43
N SER A 421 -12.26 -12.34 -3.44
CA SER A 421 -12.19 -13.38 -2.40
C SER A 421 -11.81 -14.75 -2.96
N VAL A 422 -11.47 -14.84 -4.24
CA VAL A 422 -11.13 -16.09 -4.92
C VAL A 422 -9.61 -16.27 -4.92
N PRO A 423 -9.06 -17.24 -4.18
CA PRO A 423 -7.63 -17.50 -4.22
C PRO A 423 -7.16 -17.99 -5.60
N PRO A 424 -5.93 -17.66 -6.01
CA PRO A 424 -5.33 -18.23 -7.21
C PRO A 424 -5.15 -19.75 -7.08
N LEU A 425 -4.97 -20.44 -8.20
CA LEU A 425 -4.68 -21.87 -8.20
C LEU A 425 -3.30 -22.15 -7.60
N SER A 426 -3.14 -23.33 -6.97
CA SER A 426 -1.85 -23.80 -6.48
C SER A 426 -0.83 -23.87 -7.62
N PRO A 427 0.41 -23.37 -7.46
CA PRO A 427 1.40 -23.37 -8.53
C PRO A 427 1.93 -24.79 -8.83
N ILE A 428 2.44 -24.98 -10.05
CA ILE A 428 3.31 -26.11 -10.37
C ILE A 428 4.74 -25.73 -9.98
N VAL A 429 5.34 -26.56 -9.11
CA VAL A 429 6.66 -26.29 -8.56
C VAL A 429 7.58 -27.47 -8.81
N ARG A 430 8.81 -27.23 -9.27
CA ARG A 430 9.89 -28.21 -9.34
C ARG A 430 11.07 -27.70 -8.52
N VAL A 431 11.67 -28.59 -7.77
CA VAL A 431 12.79 -28.26 -6.88
C VAL A 431 14.02 -29.09 -7.20
N GLY A 432 15.18 -28.49 -6.96
CA GLY A 432 16.47 -29.15 -7.10
C GLY A 432 17.49 -28.53 -6.14
N ARG A 433 18.70 -29.10 -6.09
CA ARG A 433 19.83 -28.53 -5.36
C ARG A 433 20.97 -28.18 -6.32
N ASP A 434 21.56 -27.04 -6.08
CA ASP A 434 22.87 -26.70 -6.63
C ASP A 434 23.94 -27.42 -5.79
N THR A 435 24.54 -28.46 -6.35
CA THR A 435 25.53 -29.31 -5.65
C THR A 435 26.78 -28.56 -5.23
N ALA A 436 27.13 -27.48 -5.95
CA ALA A 436 28.32 -26.68 -5.66
C ALA A 436 28.14 -25.75 -4.46
N SER A 437 26.96 -25.19 -4.27
CA SER A 437 26.66 -24.17 -3.25
C SER A 437 25.69 -24.65 -2.17
N GLY A 438 25.01 -25.77 -2.39
CA GLY A 438 23.92 -26.27 -1.53
C GLY A 438 22.65 -25.40 -1.59
N ALA A 439 22.56 -24.44 -2.53
CA ALA A 439 21.37 -23.63 -2.69
C ALA A 439 20.19 -24.45 -3.22
N THR A 440 18.98 -24.09 -2.79
CA THR A 440 17.74 -24.68 -3.34
C THR A 440 17.38 -23.95 -4.62
N LEU A 441 17.18 -24.71 -5.69
CA LEU A 441 16.71 -24.23 -6.99
C LEU A 441 15.19 -24.50 -7.08
N VAL A 442 14.41 -23.47 -7.42
CA VAL A 442 12.95 -23.58 -7.48
C VAL A 442 12.49 -23.07 -8.85
N SER A 443 11.80 -23.92 -9.60
CA SER A 443 11.08 -23.52 -10.82
C SER A 443 9.60 -23.32 -10.48
N LEU A 444 9.03 -22.22 -10.92
CA LEU A 444 7.70 -21.72 -10.57
C LEU A 444 6.86 -21.53 -11.82
N GLU A 445 5.73 -22.19 -11.89
CA GLU A 445 4.78 -22.07 -12.99
C GLU A 445 3.39 -21.76 -12.42
N PRO A 446 2.81 -20.57 -12.73
CA PRO A 446 1.45 -20.25 -12.29
C PRO A 446 0.44 -21.13 -13.00
N GLN A 447 -0.68 -21.42 -12.34
CA GLN A 447 -1.82 -22.09 -12.96
C GLN A 447 -2.99 -21.11 -13.14
N GLY A 448 -3.81 -21.37 -14.17
CA GLY A 448 -4.96 -20.53 -14.50
C GLY A 448 -4.60 -19.27 -15.28
N ALA A 449 -5.60 -18.40 -15.47
CA ALA A 449 -5.49 -17.17 -16.25
C ALA A 449 -5.08 -15.95 -15.39
N GLU A 450 -5.16 -16.06 -14.08
CA GLU A 450 -4.85 -14.99 -13.17
C GLU A 450 -3.34 -14.79 -12.99
N ALA A 451 -2.89 -13.55 -13.06
CA ALA A 451 -1.48 -13.24 -12.88
C ALA A 451 -1.07 -13.37 -11.41
N THR A 452 -0.03 -14.15 -11.15
CA THR A 452 0.58 -14.21 -9.82
C THR A 452 1.25 -12.87 -9.52
N TRP A 453 0.84 -12.23 -8.42
CA TRP A 453 1.45 -11.00 -7.93
C TRP A 453 2.74 -11.27 -7.16
N LEU A 454 2.67 -12.19 -6.20
CA LEU A 454 3.82 -12.60 -5.40
C LEU A 454 3.90 -14.13 -5.29
N TRP A 455 5.11 -14.63 -5.12
CA TRP A 455 5.40 -15.97 -4.65
C TRP A 455 5.71 -15.95 -3.16
N LEU A 456 4.95 -16.70 -2.38
CA LEU A 456 5.24 -16.97 -0.97
C LEU A 456 5.96 -18.32 -0.87
N ILE A 457 7.18 -18.29 -0.41
CA ILE A 457 8.02 -19.48 -0.26
C ILE A 457 8.36 -19.67 1.21
N ARG A 458 8.01 -20.83 1.75
CA ARG A 458 8.35 -21.24 3.11
C ARG A 458 9.22 -22.48 3.02
N ALA A 459 10.39 -22.45 3.68
CA ALA A 459 11.32 -23.55 3.70
C ALA A 459 11.51 -24.05 5.13
N ARG A 460 11.40 -25.36 5.34
CA ARG A 460 11.59 -26.01 6.65
C ARG A 460 13.04 -26.43 6.81
N VAL A 461 13.64 -26.07 7.94
CA VAL A 461 14.96 -26.51 8.37
C VAL A 461 14.81 -27.11 9.77
N GLY A 462 14.90 -28.42 9.88
CA GLY A 462 14.58 -29.11 11.13
C GLY A 462 13.13 -28.90 11.57
N THR A 463 12.92 -28.25 12.72
CA THR A 463 11.57 -27.92 13.22
C THR A 463 11.12 -26.49 12.85
N GLY A 464 12.01 -25.66 12.30
CA GLY A 464 11.75 -24.25 12.01
C GLY A 464 11.37 -24.00 10.56
N TRP A 465 10.52 -22.96 10.33
CA TRP A 465 10.17 -22.49 9.01
C TRP A 465 10.73 -21.08 8.77
N THR A 466 11.31 -20.86 7.60
CA THR A 466 11.66 -19.54 7.09
C THR A 466 10.64 -19.09 6.04
N THR A 467 10.46 -17.80 5.89
CA THR A 467 9.51 -17.21 4.94
C THR A 467 10.22 -16.21 4.04
N GLU A 468 10.09 -16.41 2.73
CA GLU A 468 10.53 -15.48 1.70
C GLU A 468 9.37 -15.12 0.79
N ILE A 469 9.37 -13.87 0.32
CA ILE A 469 8.37 -13.34 -0.62
C ILE A 469 9.12 -12.79 -1.82
N PHE A 470 8.71 -13.21 -3.01
CA PHE A 470 9.32 -12.82 -4.28
C PHE A 470 8.27 -12.29 -5.26
N PRO A 471 8.67 -11.38 -6.18
CA PRO A 471 7.79 -10.91 -7.24
C PRO A 471 7.26 -12.05 -8.13
N GLY A 472 5.98 -11.98 -8.48
CA GLY A 472 5.28 -13.04 -9.21
C GLY A 472 5.74 -13.26 -10.65
N TYR A 473 6.47 -12.31 -11.27
CA TYR A 473 7.03 -12.49 -12.61
C TYR A 473 8.22 -13.46 -12.66
N LEU A 474 8.86 -13.75 -11.55
CA LEU A 474 9.98 -14.68 -11.48
C LEU A 474 9.50 -16.11 -11.74
N ARG A 475 10.23 -16.85 -12.53
CA ARG A 475 9.96 -18.26 -12.87
C ARG A 475 11.00 -19.21 -12.33
N PHE A 476 12.17 -18.69 -11.97
CA PHE A 476 13.27 -19.45 -11.37
C PHE A 476 13.83 -18.66 -10.19
N LEU A 477 14.03 -19.37 -9.09
CA LEU A 477 14.64 -18.79 -7.91
C LEU A 477 15.81 -19.67 -7.45
N ARG A 478 16.84 -19.02 -6.94
CA ARG A 478 17.94 -19.64 -6.24
C ARG A 478 17.93 -19.13 -4.81
N ILE A 479 17.49 -19.98 -3.90
CA ILE A 479 17.41 -19.65 -2.47
C ILE A 479 18.74 -20.08 -1.84
N PRO A 480 19.60 -19.12 -1.43
CA PRO A 480 20.88 -19.44 -0.87
C PRO A 480 20.74 -20.17 0.48
N ARG A 481 21.61 -21.11 0.72
CA ARG A 481 21.78 -21.72 2.05
C ARG A 481 22.52 -20.71 2.94
N ALA A 482 21.99 -20.42 4.12
CA ALA A 482 22.72 -19.61 5.09
C ALA A 482 24.00 -20.33 5.54
N ALA A 483 25.08 -19.60 5.70
CA ALA A 483 26.36 -20.16 6.11
C ALA A 483 26.22 -20.92 7.45
N GLY A 484 26.64 -22.18 7.47
CA GLY A 484 26.53 -23.05 8.66
C GLY A 484 25.13 -23.59 8.97
N ALA A 485 24.08 -23.19 8.22
CA ALA A 485 22.75 -23.74 8.43
C ALA A 485 22.61 -25.15 7.85
N ALA A 486 21.74 -25.97 8.43
CA ALA A 486 21.32 -27.24 7.83
C ALA A 486 20.58 -26.95 6.51
N PRO A 487 20.58 -27.86 5.54
CA PRO A 487 19.75 -27.72 4.33
C PRO A 487 18.26 -27.80 4.69
N ALA A 488 17.43 -27.13 3.91
CA ALA A 488 15.99 -27.28 4.07
C ALA A 488 15.55 -28.71 3.68
N ASP A 489 14.57 -29.24 4.42
CA ASP A 489 14.02 -30.59 4.21
C ASP A 489 12.77 -30.54 3.33
N GLU A 490 11.98 -29.49 3.48
CA GLU A 490 10.72 -29.28 2.79
C GLU A 490 10.59 -27.85 2.33
N ILE A 491 9.81 -27.66 1.27
CA ILE A 491 9.41 -26.35 0.77
C ILE A 491 7.90 -26.32 0.52
N ALA A 492 7.29 -25.20 0.87
CA ALA A 492 5.90 -24.89 0.57
C ALA A 492 5.85 -23.62 -0.25
N VAL A 493 5.19 -23.66 -1.40
CA VAL A 493 5.10 -22.51 -2.32
C VAL A 493 3.64 -22.19 -2.58
N SER A 494 3.24 -20.95 -2.34
CA SER A 494 1.92 -20.43 -2.68
C SER A 494 2.03 -19.27 -3.67
N ALA A 495 1.04 -19.16 -4.55
CA ALA A 495 0.80 -17.97 -5.36
C ALA A 495 -0.05 -16.99 -4.55
N VAL A 496 0.21 -15.69 -4.70
CA VAL A 496 -0.58 -14.62 -4.10
C VAL A 496 -1.03 -13.67 -5.20
N ASP A 497 -2.32 -13.30 -5.21
CA ASP A 497 -2.89 -12.32 -6.14
C ASP A 497 -2.73 -10.87 -5.65
N ARG A 498 -3.19 -9.89 -6.46
CA ARG A 498 -3.15 -8.46 -6.10
C ARG A 498 -4.13 -8.07 -4.98
N SER A 499 -5.12 -8.89 -4.69
CA SER A 499 -6.06 -8.69 -3.59
C SER A 499 -5.55 -9.28 -2.28
N GLY A 500 -4.40 -9.96 -2.31
CA GLY A 500 -3.74 -10.58 -1.15
C GLY A 500 -4.24 -11.99 -0.83
N ASN A 501 -5.05 -12.62 -1.71
CA ASN A 501 -5.46 -14.00 -1.52
C ASN A 501 -4.29 -14.95 -1.79
N GLU A 502 -4.14 -15.97 -0.97
CA GLU A 502 -3.08 -16.98 -1.04
C GLU A 502 -3.66 -18.31 -1.53
N SER A 503 -3.03 -18.90 -2.53
CA SER A 503 -3.39 -20.25 -3.00
C SER A 503 -3.12 -21.32 -1.95
N ALA A 504 -3.71 -22.50 -2.12
CA ALA A 504 -3.21 -23.68 -1.45
C ALA A 504 -1.72 -23.88 -1.79
N PRO A 505 -0.87 -24.25 -0.80
CA PRO A 505 0.55 -24.44 -1.05
C PRO A 505 0.84 -25.72 -1.84
N ALA A 506 1.75 -25.64 -2.79
CA ALA A 506 2.43 -26.81 -3.31
C ALA A 506 3.52 -27.23 -2.30
N LEU A 507 3.39 -28.42 -1.72
CA LEU A 507 4.31 -28.97 -0.73
C LEU A 507 5.26 -29.98 -1.39
N LEU A 508 6.57 -29.84 -1.21
CA LEU A 508 7.58 -30.71 -1.77
C LEU A 508 8.66 -31.04 -0.73
N ALA A 509 9.05 -32.32 -0.68
CA ALA A 509 10.28 -32.71 -0.03
C ALA A 509 11.48 -32.28 -0.90
N LEU A 510 12.53 -31.82 -0.28
CA LEU A 510 13.79 -31.50 -0.97
C LEU A 510 14.68 -32.73 -1.00
N PRO A 511 15.42 -32.97 -2.12
CA PRO A 511 16.36 -34.09 -2.18
C PRO A 511 17.42 -33.98 -1.06
N PRO A 512 17.92 -35.10 -0.55
CA PRO A 512 19.03 -35.11 0.42
C PRO A 512 20.21 -34.28 -0.09
N SER A 513 20.97 -33.72 0.84
CA SER A 513 22.16 -32.89 0.52
C SER A 513 23.33 -33.75 0.11
#